data_bd26e60b251572810d488f6b3d6aa4ff
#
_entry.id   bd26e60b251572810d488f6b3d6aa4ff
#
_cell.length_a   1.000
_cell.length_b   1.000
_cell.length_c   1.000
_cell.angle_alpha   90.00
_cell.angle_beta   90.00
_cell.angle_gamma   90.00
#
_symmetry.space_group_name_H-M   'P 1'
#
loop_
_entity.id
_entity.type
_entity.pdbx_description
1 polymer ?
#
loop_
_entity_poly.entity_id
_entity_poly.type
_entity_poly.pdbx_seq_one_letter_code
_entity_poly.pdbx_strand_id
1 'polypeptide(L)'
;SSAASDVYKRQAQTYDHYEQMISQEDQKGLARELARMNLPANIYTQWYWKVDLHNLLHFLRLRADSHAQFEIRVYADEICKLVSDWVPFAYAAFEDYRLGGATLSSKALNCIKRMIKGEQVTKETSGMSAGEWREFSALVE
;
A
#
# COMPACT_ATOMS: atom_id res chain seq x y z
N SER A 1 27.03 2.14 -9.91
CA SER A 1 27.25 0.71 -9.77
C SER A 1 26.66 -0.03 -10.98
N SER A 2 27.25 -1.13 -11.39
CA SER A 2 26.89 -1.88 -12.60
C SER A 2 25.41 -2.31 -12.65
N ALA A 3 24.83 -2.72 -11.53
CA ALA A 3 23.46 -3.24 -11.48
C ALA A 3 22.39 -2.23 -11.88
N ALA A 4 22.46 -0.98 -11.41
CA ALA A 4 21.53 0.07 -11.80
C ALA A 4 21.65 0.39 -13.31
N SER A 5 22.89 0.45 -13.83
CA SER A 5 23.14 0.65 -15.26
C SER A 5 22.55 -0.47 -16.11
N ASP A 6 22.62 -1.72 -15.64
CA ASP A 6 22.09 -2.88 -16.36
C ASP A 6 20.55 -2.88 -16.38
N VAL A 7 19.89 -2.41 -15.30
CA VAL A 7 18.43 -2.23 -15.27
C VAL A 7 17.99 -1.22 -16.34
N TYR A 8 18.65 -0.05 -16.41
CA TYR A 8 18.30 0.96 -17.42
C TYR A 8 18.54 0.49 -18.85
N LYS A 9 19.63 -0.24 -19.11
CA LYS A 9 19.90 -0.80 -20.45
C LYS A 9 18.83 -1.80 -20.87
N ARG A 10 18.44 -2.69 -19.98
CA ARG A 10 17.37 -3.68 -20.26
C ARG A 10 16.02 -3.01 -20.48
N GLN A 11 15.72 -1.97 -19.71
CA GLN A 11 14.52 -1.18 -19.88
C GLN A 11 14.47 -0.50 -21.26
N ALA A 12 15.57 0.15 -21.69
CA ALA A 12 15.67 0.76 -23.00
C ALA A 12 15.49 -0.28 -24.13
N GLN A 13 16.18 -1.42 -24.06
CA GLN A 13 16.01 -2.50 -25.04
C GLN A 13 14.57 -3.01 -25.14
N THR A 14 13.90 -3.15 -23.99
CA THR A 14 12.51 -3.64 -23.97
C THR A 14 11.56 -2.61 -24.59
N TYR A 15 11.85 -1.31 -24.39
CA TYR A 15 11.08 -0.24 -25.00
C TYR A 15 11.31 -0.17 -26.52
N ASP A 16 12.54 -0.30 -26.97
CA ASP A 16 12.85 -0.38 -28.40
C ASP A 16 12.13 -1.57 -29.07
N HIS A 17 12.10 -2.73 -28.42
CA HIS A 17 11.34 -3.88 -28.90
C HIS A 17 9.82 -3.60 -28.96
N TYR A 18 9.28 -2.90 -27.97
CA TYR A 18 7.89 -2.47 -27.98
C TYR A 18 7.58 -1.55 -29.18
N GLU A 19 8.43 -0.55 -29.44
CA GLU A 19 8.29 0.34 -30.59
C GLU A 19 8.35 -0.41 -31.90
N GLN A 20 9.29 -1.34 -32.05
CA GLN A 20 9.41 -2.19 -33.24
C GLN A 20 8.15 -3.06 -33.47
N MET A 21 7.50 -3.54 -32.40
CA MET A 21 6.28 -4.33 -32.53
C MET A 21 5.08 -3.52 -33.00
N ILE A 22 5.01 -2.21 -32.70
CA ILE A 22 3.89 -1.33 -33.10
C ILE A 22 4.17 -0.52 -34.35
N SER A 23 5.44 -0.28 -34.72
CA SER A 23 5.89 0.61 -35.81
C SER A 23 6.35 -0.18 -37.03
N GLN A 24 5.49 -0.97 -37.66
CA GLN A 24 5.83 -1.55 -38.96
C GLN A 24 5.09 -0.79 -40.06
N GLU A 25 5.86 -0.02 -40.86
CA GLU A 25 5.33 0.84 -41.94
C GLU A 25 4.53 0.07 -43.02
N ASP A 26 4.76 -1.25 -43.19
CA ASP A 26 4.16 -2.07 -44.27
C ASP A 26 3.40 -3.31 -43.79
N GLN A 27 3.32 -3.59 -42.49
CA GLN A 27 2.58 -4.69 -41.92
C GLN A 27 1.73 -4.25 -40.74
N LYS A 28 0.53 -4.81 -40.60
CA LYS A 28 -0.28 -4.64 -39.37
C LYS A 28 0.57 -5.02 -38.17
N GLY A 29 1.12 -4.04 -37.48
CA GLY A 29 1.80 -4.24 -36.21
C GLY A 29 0.88 -4.88 -35.16
N LEU A 30 1.45 -5.40 -34.10
CA LEU A 30 0.69 -5.91 -32.97
C LEU A 30 -0.20 -4.82 -32.36
N ALA A 31 -1.36 -5.18 -31.88
CA ALA A 31 -2.19 -4.30 -31.08
C ALA A 31 -1.36 -3.79 -29.87
N ARG A 32 -1.49 -2.50 -29.53
CA ARG A 32 -0.71 -1.87 -28.47
C ARG A 32 -0.80 -2.60 -27.14
N GLU A 33 -1.95 -3.18 -26.83
CA GLU A 33 -2.19 -3.98 -25.65
C GLU A 33 -1.30 -5.22 -25.60
N LEU A 34 -1.12 -5.91 -26.73
CA LEU A 34 -0.26 -7.07 -26.84
C LEU A 34 1.23 -6.70 -26.81
N ALA A 35 1.61 -5.64 -27.52
CA ALA A 35 2.98 -5.16 -27.50
C ALA A 35 3.42 -4.72 -26.08
N ARG A 36 2.51 -4.12 -25.29
CA ARG A 36 2.74 -3.72 -23.89
C ARG A 36 3.02 -4.87 -22.94
N MET A 37 2.59 -6.09 -23.25
CA MET A 37 2.89 -7.26 -22.42
C MET A 37 4.39 -7.54 -22.27
N ASN A 38 5.21 -7.04 -23.21
CA ASN A 38 6.66 -7.17 -23.16
C ASN A 38 7.35 -6.08 -22.34
N LEU A 39 6.60 -5.06 -21.87
CA LEU A 39 7.19 -3.98 -21.09
C LEU A 39 7.27 -4.36 -19.60
N PRO A 40 8.40 -4.10 -18.92
CA PRO A 40 8.52 -4.33 -17.49
C PRO A 40 7.66 -3.35 -16.68
N ALA A 41 7.24 -3.76 -15.49
CA ALA A 41 6.37 -2.97 -14.62
C ALA A 41 6.99 -1.64 -14.13
N ASN A 42 8.30 -1.47 -14.25
CA ASN A 42 9.04 -0.28 -13.82
C ASN A 42 9.13 0.83 -14.90
N ILE A 43 8.38 0.73 -16.00
CA ILE A 43 8.30 1.80 -17.00
C ILE A 43 7.39 2.91 -16.49
N TYR A 44 7.87 4.16 -16.58
CA TYR A 44 7.06 5.32 -16.25
C TYR A 44 5.93 5.50 -17.26
N THR A 45 4.74 5.77 -16.73
CA THR A 45 3.54 6.07 -17.52
C THR A 45 2.79 7.25 -16.92
N GLN A 46 2.02 7.93 -17.73
CA GLN A 46 1.11 9.00 -17.28
C GLN A 46 -0.32 8.51 -17.39
N TRP A 47 -1.12 8.79 -16.36
CA TRP A 47 -2.54 8.44 -16.33
C TRP A 47 -3.30 9.38 -15.40
N TYR A 48 -4.59 9.53 -15.65
CA TYR A 48 -5.47 10.25 -14.75
C TYR A 48 -6.07 9.29 -13.75
N TRP A 49 -5.92 9.62 -12.47
CA TRP A 49 -6.52 8.84 -11.40
C TRP A 49 -7.74 9.58 -10.85
N LYS A 50 -8.94 9.03 -11.12
CA LYS A 50 -10.19 9.48 -10.53
C LYS A 50 -10.65 8.47 -9.51
N VAL A 51 -10.84 8.92 -8.30
CA VAL A 51 -11.21 8.09 -7.15
C VAL A 51 -12.17 8.88 -6.25
N ASP A 52 -13.14 8.22 -5.63
CA ASP A 52 -13.95 8.84 -4.58
C ASP A 52 -13.20 8.92 -3.25
N LEU A 53 -13.66 9.76 -2.33
CA LEU A 53 -12.99 10.00 -1.06
C LEU A 53 -12.87 8.74 -0.20
N HIS A 54 -13.89 7.86 -0.19
CA HIS A 54 -13.85 6.63 0.59
C HIS A 54 -12.71 5.71 0.14
N ASN A 55 -12.58 5.48 -1.16
CA ASN A 55 -11.53 4.66 -1.73
C ASN A 55 -10.14 5.33 -1.61
N LEU A 56 -10.08 6.66 -1.69
CA LEU A 56 -8.84 7.40 -1.43
C LEU A 56 -8.36 7.20 0.00
N LEU A 57 -9.23 7.37 0.99
CA LEU A 57 -8.88 7.14 2.40
C LEU A 57 -8.50 5.67 2.66
N HIS A 58 -9.16 4.72 2.00
CA HIS A 58 -8.77 3.31 2.07
C HIS A 58 -7.36 3.06 1.49
N PHE A 59 -7.05 3.66 0.35
CA PHE A 59 -5.70 3.62 -0.24
C PHE A 59 -4.66 4.22 0.72
N LEU A 60 -4.93 5.39 1.30
CA LEU A 60 -4.03 6.07 2.23
C LEU A 60 -3.76 5.23 3.48
N ARG A 61 -4.79 4.59 4.06
CA ARG A 61 -4.62 3.67 5.18
C ARG A 61 -3.61 2.56 4.89
N LEU A 62 -3.60 2.03 3.66
CA LEU A 62 -2.71 0.93 3.28
C LEU A 62 -1.31 1.42 2.89
N ARG A 63 -1.18 2.64 2.37
CA ARG A 63 0.07 3.13 1.75
C ARG A 63 0.82 4.14 2.59
N ALA A 64 0.16 4.82 3.54
CA ALA A 64 0.81 5.64 4.56
C ALA A 64 1.28 4.82 5.78
N ASP A 65 0.97 3.51 5.84
CA ASP A 65 1.44 2.60 6.88
C ASP A 65 2.97 2.49 6.88
N SER A 66 3.58 2.40 8.07
CA SER A 66 5.04 2.30 8.24
C SER A 66 5.65 1.07 7.56
N HIS A 67 4.88 0.00 7.35
CA HIS A 67 5.29 -1.23 6.67
C HIS A 67 5.14 -1.14 5.14
N ALA A 68 4.51 -0.08 4.61
CA ALA A 68 4.42 0.13 3.17
C ALA A 68 5.81 0.45 2.57
N GLN A 69 6.02 0.07 1.31
CA GLN A 69 7.25 0.39 0.59
C GLN A 69 7.47 1.91 0.58
N PHE A 70 8.72 2.31 0.74
CA PHE A 70 9.10 3.73 0.83
C PHE A 70 8.61 4.53 -0.38
N GLU A 71 8.74 3.99 -1.58
CA GLU A 71 8.40 4.67 -2.83
C GLU A 71 6.92 5.08 -2.90
N ILE A 72 6.00 4.21 -2.44
CA ILE A 72 4.58 4.53 -2.42
C ILE A 72 4.17 5.35 -1.20
N ARG A 73 4.86 5.15 -0.06
CA ARG A 73 4.58 5.87 1.17
C ARG A 73 4.82 7.37 1.02
N VAL A 74 5.91 7.78 0.36
CA VAL A 74 6.20 9.20 0.10
C VAL A 74 5.05 9.90 -0.62
N TYR A 75 4.47 9.24 -1.63
CA TYR A 75 3.29 9.79 -2.32
C TYR A 75 2.05 9.80 -1.42
N ALA A 76 1.83 8.74 -0.65
CA ALA A 76 0.70 8.66 0.28
C ALA A 76 0.77 9.77 1.34
N ASP A 77 1.95 10.04 1.89
CA ASP A 77 2.17 11.10 2.89
C ASP A 77 1.85 12.50 2.31
N GLU A 78 2.25 12.78 1.07
CA GLU A 78 1.91 14.05 0.41
C GLU A 78 0.40 14.15 0.10
N ILE A 79 -0.23 13.06 -0.32
CA ILE A 79 -1.67 13.03 -0.54
C ILE A 79 -2.43 13.22 0.78
N CYS A 80 -1.96 12.65 1.90
CA CYS A 80 -2.54 12.87 3.22
C CYS A 80 -2.59 14.37 3.57
N LYS A 81 -1.52 15.12 3.32
CA LYS A 81 -1.48 16.58 3.56
C LYS A 81 -2.54 17.30 2.72
N LEU A 82 -2.63 16.97 1.42
CA LEU A 82 -3.62 17.58 0.53
C LEU A 82 -5.05 17.26 0.96
N VAL A 83 -5.32 16.03 1.39
CA VAL A 83 -6.65 15.60 1.83
C VAL A 83 -7.02 16.25 3.17
N SER A 84 -6.05 16.42 4.10
CA SER A 84 -6.29 17.11 5.37
C SER A 84 -6.71 18.56 5.17
N ASP A 85 -6.13 19.25 4.19
CA ASP A 85 -6.49 20.62 3.86
C ASP A 85 -7.84 20.71 3.14
N TRP A 86 -8.13 19.73 2.29
CA TRP A 86 -9.33 19.74 1.45
C TRP A 86 -10.60 19.35 2.22
N VAL A 87 -10.52 18.32 3.04
CA VAL A 87 -11.68 17.76 3.78
C VAL A 87 -11.33 17.53 5.26
N PRO A 88 -11.01 18.59 6.03
CA PRO A 88 -10.41 18.47 7.36
C PRO A 88 -11.25 17.65 8.35
N PHE A 89 -12.58 17.79 8.34
CA PHE A 89 -13.45 17.02 9.25
C PHE A 89 -13.44 15.51 8.95
N ALA A 90 -13.50 15.15 7.65
CA ALA A 90 -13.44 13.74 7.26
C ALA A 90 -12.04 13.17 7.51
N TYR A 91 -11.00 13.98 7.31
CA TYR A 91 -9.63 13.58 7.57
C TYR A 91 -9.35 13.37 9.07
N ALA A 92 -9.84 14.25 9.95
CA ALA A 92 -9.72 14.05 11.40
C ALA A 92 -10.38 12.74 11.87
N ALA A 93 -11.56 12.41 11.33
CA ALA A 93 -12.19 11.12 11.59
C ALA A 93 -11.38 9.94 11.02
N PHE A 94 -10.75 10.11 9.86
CA PHE A 94 -9.87 9.10 9.28
C PHE A 94 -8.62 8.87 10.13
N GLU A 95 -7.99 9.93 10.65
CA GLU A 95 -6.85 9.81 11.57
C GLU A 95 -7.24 9.04 12.82
N ASP A 96 -8.35 9.40 13.46
CA ASP A 96 -8.79 8.80 14.72
C ASP A 96 -9.22 7.33 14.54
N TYR A 97 -10.11 7.07 13.58
CA TYR A 97 -10.72 5.74 13.44
C TYR A 97 -9.98 4.77 12.52
N ARG A 98 -9.04 5.24 11.72
CA ARG A 98 -8.37 4.40 10.70
C ARG A 98 -6.86 4.37 10.81
N LEU A 99 -6.19 5.51 10.94
CA LEU A 99 -4.73 5.55 11.09
C LEU A 99 -4.31 5.24 12.53
N GLY A 100 -4.96 5.88 13.51
CA GLY A 100 -4.71 5.67 14.95
C GLY A 100 -5.50 4.49 15.54
N GLY A 101 -6.46 3.94 14.79
CA GLY A 101 -7.29 2.84 15.25
C GLY A 101 -6.62 1.48 15.11
N ALA A 102 -6.89 0.58 16.05
CA ALA A 102 -6.45 -0.81 15.99
C ALA A 102 -7.63 -1.76 15.72
N THR A 103 -7.39 -2.78 14.90
CA THR A 103 -8.35 -3.86 14.69
C THR A 103 -8.00 -5.02 15.62
N LEU A 104 -8.93 -5.37 16.51
CA LEU A 104 -8.75 -6.44 17.47
C LEU A 104 -9.53 -7.69 17.07
N SER A 105 -8.91 -8.86 17.21
CA SER A 105 -9.61 -10.13 17.10
C SER A 105 -10.58 -10.32 18.28
N SER A 106 -11.51 -11.26 18.16
CA SER A 106 -12.42 -11.60 19.28
C SER A 106 -11.66 -12.08 20.53
N LYS A 107 -10.53 -12.76 20.34
CA LYS A 107 -9.65 -13.19 21.44
C LYS A 107 -8.98 -11.99 22.10
N ALA A 108 -8.43 -11.08 21.31
CA ALA A 108 -7.80 -9.85 21.80
C ALA A 108 -8.80 -8.98 22.58
N LEU A 109 -10.02 -8.80 22.04
CA LEU A 109 -11.08 -8.07 22.74
C LEU A 109 -11.48 -8.75 24.06
N ASN A 110 -11.54 -10.08 24.12
CA ASN A 110 -11.83 -10.82 25.35
C ASN A 110 -10.69 -10.63 26.38
N CYS A 111 -9.44 -10.65 25.95
CA CYS A 111 -8.29 -10.39 26.81
C CYS A 111 -8.38 -8.98 27.43
N ILE A 112 -8.68 -7.95 26.66
CA ILE A 112 -8.90 -6.58 27.18
C ILE A 112 -10.02 -6.55 28.22
N LYS A 113 -11.18 -7.20 27.94
CA LYS A 113 -12.29 -7.28 28.90
C LYS A 113 -11.90 -7.95 30.23
N ARG A 114 -11.03 -8.95 30.18
CA ARG A 114 -10.50 -9.63 31.37
C ARG A 114 -9.49 -8.74 32.12
N MET A 115 -8.60 -8.06 31.39
CA MET A 115 -7.63 -7.11 31.98
C MET A 115 -8.33 -5.95 32.69
N ILE A 116 -9.40 -5.39 32.10
CA ILE A 116 -10.22 -4.35 32.75
C ILE A 116 -10.84 -4.82 34.07
N LYS A 117 -11.14 -6.11 34.18
CA LYS A 117 -11.65 -6.72 35.43
C LYS A 117 -10.55 -7.05 36.45
N GLY A 118 -9.30 -6.70 36.16
CA GLY A 118 -8.17 -6.94 37.03
C GLY A 118 -7.55 -8.35 36.89
N GLU A 119 -7.94 -9.13 35.88
CA GLU A 119 -7.31 -10.42 35.63
C GLU A 119 -5.93 -10.23 34.99
N GLN A 120 -4.95 -11.01 35.41
CA GLN A 120 -3.68 -11.09 34.71
C GLN A 120 -3.83 -12.04 33.51
N VAL A 121 -3.62 -11.48 32.33
CA VAL A 121 -3.67 -12.24 31.06
C VAL A 121 -2.27 -12.44 30.55
N THR A 122 -1.90 -13.70 30.32
CA THR A 122 -0.60 -14.08 29.72
C THR A 122 -0.83 -14.68 28.34
N LYS A 123 0.24 -14.88 27.60
CA LYS A 123 0.18 -15.55 26.30
C LYS A 123 -0.56 -16.91 26.38
N GLU A 124 -0.25 -17.72 27.42
CA GLU A 124 -0.79 -19.06 27.64
C GLU A 124 -2.31 -19.01 27.91
N THR A 125 -2.76 -17.99 28.64
CA THR A 125 -4.19 -17.80 29.02
C THR A 125 -4.98 -17.01 28.00
N SER A 126 -4.31 -16.38 27.00
CA SER A 126 -4.96 -15.55 25.97
C SER A 126 -5.66 -16.36 24.88
N GLY A 127 -5.19 -17.58 24.61
CA GLY A 127 -5.62 -18.39 23.47
C GLY A 127 -5.17 -17.87 22.11
N MET A 128 -4.21 -16.91 22.07
CA MET A 128 -3.64 -16.33 20.87
C MET A 128 -2.41 -17.10 20.39
N SER A 129 -2.11 -17.00 19.09
CA SER A 129 -0.81 -17.43 18.55
C SER A 129 0.32 -16.54 19.07
N ALA A 130 1.58 -16.98 18.92
CA ALA A 130 2.73 -16.18 19.34
C ALA A 130 2.86 -14.85 18.58
N GLY A 131 2.51 -14.84 17.29
CA GLY A 131 2.49 -13.61 16.48
C GLY A 131 1.40 -12.65 16.94
N GLU A 132 0.17 -13.15 17.07
CA GLU A 132 -0.99 -12.36 17.52
C GLU A 132 -0.78 -11.78 18.94
N TRP A 133 -0.19 -12.58 19.85
CA TRP A 133 0.11 -12.11 21.20
C TRP A 133 1.14 -10.96 21.18
N ARG A 134 2.17 -11.05 20.35
CA ARG A 134 3.20 -10.02 20.24
C ARG A 134 2.61 -8.70 19.72
N GLU A 135 1.76 -8.76 18.69
CA GLU A 135 1.05 -7.58 18.16
C GLU A 135 0.09 -7.00 19.20
N PHE A 136 -0.65 -7.85 19.89
CA PHE A 136 -1.56 -7.44 20.96
C PHE A 136 -0.82 -6.75 22.11
N SER A 137 0.30 -7.33 22.59
CA SER A 137 1.08 -6.76 23.69
C SER A 137 1.62 -5.38 23.35
N ALA A 138 2.10 -5.20 22.11
CA ALA A 138 2.58 -3.91 21.63
C ALA A 138 1.49 -2.81 21.54
N LEU A 139 0.20 -3.22 21.51
CA LEU A 139 -0.93 -2.27 21.49
C LEU A 139 -1.38 -1.85 22.89
N VAL A 140 -1.11 -2.67 23.92
CA VAL A 140 -1.65 -2.43 25.29
C VAL A 140 -0.57 -2.00 26.29
N GLU A 141 0.71 -2.03 25.91
CA GLU A 141 1.83 -1.44 26.64
C GLU A 141 1.93 0.06 26.39
#